data_548f641e3a936a62e245ed200066fae5
#
_entry.id   548f641e3a936a62e245ed200066fae5
#
_cell.length_a   1.000
_cell.length_b   1.000
_cell.length_c   1.000
_cell.angle_alpha   90.00
_cell.angle_beta   90.00
_cell.angle_gamma   90.00
#
_symmetry.space_group_name_H-M   'P 1'
#
loop_
_entity.id
_entity.type
_entity.pdbx_description
1 polymer ?
#
loop_
_entity_poly.entity_id
_entity_poly.type
_entity_poly.pdbx_seq_one_letter_code
_entity_poly.pdbx_strand_id
1 'polypeptide(L)'
;MANIGLAFVNPAPLTKPAYVVNFAKKCEAMGVHSMWTIDRVAYDNLDSMILLAAAAGATQRIRIGTSVLLPGLRHPALLAKTIATLDFVSNGRVTIGVGFGSRENDFTAVEIPFDGRGSRAVECVQLMKRLWSEDNVTHKGRFYNVQNLTIGPRPIQKQIPIFTGGSAEAALKRAGTWANGFICGSSAIPEFSVTWEKVARYVRAAGRNPNEIEKAGLTFMAINDDHAKALEALNAYVVRYYGRQRGDVAATSLVGSPAAVAERIEAFLSRGLDTLIIGLADPD
;
A
#
# COMPACT_ATOMS: atom_id res chain seq x y z
N MET A 1 12.43 -12.30 -12.12
CA MET A 1 11.80 -11.18 -12.86
C MET A 1 11.17 -10.26 -11.85
N ALA A 2 11.27 -8.93 -12.03
CA ALA A 2 10.60 -7.99 -11.18
C ALA A 2 9.08 -7.99 -11.45
N ASN A 3 8.28 -7.66 -10.43
CA ASN A 3 6.85 -7.79 -10.46
C ASN A 3 6.17 -6.45 -10.78
N ILE A 4 5.07 -6.49 -11.55
CA ILE A 4 4.21 -5.34 -11.78
C ILE A 4 2.94 -5.49 -10.95
N GLY A 5 2.66 -4.49 -10.15
CA GLY A 5 1.40 -4.33 -9.43
C GLY A 5 0.61 -3.15 -10.00
N LEU A 6 -0.71 -3.26 -10.08
CA LEU A 6 -1.57 -2.15 -10.47
C LEU A 6 -2.40 -1.69 -9.26
N ALA A 7 -2.47 -0.37 -9.06
CA ALA A 7 -3.39 0.18 -8.09
C ALA A 7 -4.75 0.42 -8.74
N PHE A 8 -5.82 0.18 -7.97
CA PHE A 8 -7.15 0.65 -8.37
C PHE A 8 -7.11 2.16 -8.57
N VAL A 9 -7.84 2.63 -9.57
CA VAL A 9 -7.91 4.06 -9.87
C VAL A 9 -8.54 4.78 -8.68
N ASN A 10 -7.78 5.64 -8.05
CA ASN A 10 -8.16 6.50 -6.94
C ASN A 10 -7.37 7.81 -7.08
N PRO A 11 -7.97 8.98 -7.03
CA PRO A 11 -9.39 9.28 -7.07
C PRO A 11 -9.86 9.42 -8.53
N ALA A 12 -10.86 8.67 -8.89
CA ALA A 12 -11.59 8.94 -10.13
C ALA A 12 -13.08 8.85 -9.83
N PRO A 13 -13.92 9.60 -10.51
CA PRO A 13 -15.34 9.39 -10.45
C PRO A 13 -15.62 7.99 -10.99
N LEU A 14 -15.78 7.01 -10.10
CA LEU A 14 -16.15 5.64 -10.47
C LEU A 14 -17.61 5.66 -10.88
N THR A 15 -17.87 5.78 -12.16
CA THR A 15 -19.21 5.88 -12.72
C THR A 15 -19.90 4.52 -12.90
N LYS A 16 -19.14 3.43 -12.82
CA LYS A 16 -19.63 2.07 -13.07
C LYS A 16 -19.39 1.15 -11.87
N PRO A 17 -20.44 0.70 -11.15
CA PRO A 17 -20.27 -0.20 -9.98
C PRO A 17 -19.51 -1.50 -10.30
N ALA A 18 -19.64 -2.03 -11.53
CA ALA A 18 -18.92 -3.23 -11.97
C ALA A 18 -17.41 -3.02 -12.18
N TYR A 19 -16.89 -1.80 -12.11
CA TYR A 19 -15.50 -1.49 -12.39
C TYR A 19 -14.54 -2.34 -11.54
N VAL A 20 -14.77 -2.42 -10.23
CA VAL A 20 -13.85 -3.12 -9.31
C VAL A 20 -13.66 -4.59 -9.71
N VAL A 21 -14.76 -5.29 -9.93
CA VAL A 21 -14.76 -6.73 -10.29
C VAL A 21 -14.16 -6.93 -11.68
N ASN A 22 -14.53 -6.11 -12.65
CA ASN A 22 -14.05 -6.22 -14.02
C ASN A 22 -12.56 -5.90 -14.12
N PHE A 23 -12.10 -4.86 -13.42
CA PHE A 23 -10.68 -4.50 -13.37
C PHE A 23 -9.85 -5.62 -12.73
N ALA A 24 -10.33 -6.19 -11.59
CA ALA A 24 -9.67 -7.30 -10.93
C ALA A 24 -9.51 -8.51 -11.85
N LYS A 25 -10.59 -8.93 -12.52
CA LYS A 25 -10.58 -10.04 -13.50
C LYS A 25 -9.62 -9.76 -14.67
N LYS A 26 -9.65 -8.56 -15.21
CA LYS A 26 -8.75 -8.14 -16.31
C LYS A 26 -7.29 -8.19 -15.89
N CYS A 27 -6.94 -7.64 -14.72
CA CYS A 27 -5.58 -7.71 -14.19
C CYS A 27 -5.09 -9.15 -14.02
N GLU A 28 -5.91 -10.02 -13.45
CA GLU A 28 -5.53 -11.44 -13.30
C GLU A 28 -5.37 -12.16 -14.64
N ALA A 29 -6.25 -11.91 -15.60
CA ALA A 29 -6.18 -12.48 -16.94
C ALA A 29 -4.91 -12.04 -17.70
N MET A 30 -4.46 -10.79 -17.48
CA MET A 30 -3.25 -10.24 -18.07
C MET A 30 -1.95 -10.67 -17.34
N GLY A 31 -2.05 -11.45 -16.26
CA GLY A 31 -0.89 -11.88 -15.48
C GLY A 31 -0.26 -10.80 -14.61
N VAL A 32 -1.00 -9.74 -14.26
CA VAL A 32 -0.55 -8.75 -13.29
C VAL A 32 -0.26 -9.43 -11.97
N HIS A 33 0.90 -9.16 -11.37
CA HIS A 33 1.34 -9.82 -10.15
C HIS A 33 0.50 -9.48 -8.93
N SER A 34 0.10 -8.21 -8.77
CA SER A 34 -0.59 -7.76 -7.56
C SER A 34 -1.49 -6.55 -7.83
N MET A 35 -2.54 -6.42 -7.01
CA MET A 35 -3.47 -5.29 -7.02
C MET A 35 -3.41 -4.55 -5.70
N TRP A 36 -3.45 -3.22 -5.77
CA TRP A 36 -3.23 -2.35 -4.61
C TRP A 36 -4.30 -1.28 -4.49
N THR A 37 -4.56 -0.83 -3.28
CA THR A 37 -5.45 0.30 -3.02
C THR A 37 -4.90 1.20 -1.92
N ILE A 38 -5.35 2.46 -1.90
CA ILE A 38 -5.09 3.40 -0.81
C ILE A 38 -6.19 3.34 0.23
N ASP A 39 -5.88 3.80 1.44
CA ASP A 39 -6.84 3.93 2.53
C ASP A 39 -6.91 5.41 2.97
N ARG A 40 -8.05 6.03 2.74
CA ARG A 40 -8.37 7.41 3.13
C ARG A 40 -9.82 7.46 3.60
N VAL A 41 -10.12 8.33 4.55
CA VAL A 41 -11.50 8.55 5.06
C VAL A 41 -12.09 9.81 4.41
N ALA A 42 -11.39 10.92 4.56
CA ALA A 42 -11.85 12.22 4.04
C ALA A 42 -11.37 12.43 2.59
N TYR A 43 -11.79 11.53 1.68
CA TYR A 43 -11.33 11.52 0.30
C TYR A 43 -12.29 10.78 -0.62
N ASP A 44 -12.29 11.13 -1.92
CA ASP A 44 -13.14 10.49 -2.93
C ASP A 44 -12.51 9.20 -3.44
N ASN A 45 -12.59 8.14 -2.62
CA ASN A 45 -12.16 6.78 -2.93
C ASN A 45 -13.07 5.75 -2.28
N LEU A 46 -13.07 4.55 -2.82
CA LEU A 46 -13.76 3.42 -2.20
C LEU A 46 -13.05 2.97 -0.91
N ASP A 47 -13.80 2.44 0.06
CA ASP A 47 -13.19 1.81 1.24
C ASP A 47 -12.25 0.68 0.82
N SER A 48 -11.04 0.73 1.35
CA SER A 48 -9.95 -0.15 0.96
C SER A 48 -10.23 -1.63 1.23
N MET A 49 -10.86 -1.95 2.37
CA MET A 49 -11.12 -3.34 2.74
C MET A 49 -12.27 -3.94 1.93
N ILE A 50 -13.33 -3.17 1.69
CA ILE A 50 -14.46 -3.59 0.85
C ILE A 50 -14.01 -3.82 -0.59
N LEU A 51 -13.20 -2.91 -1.13
CA LEU A 51 -12.65 -3.01 -2.48
C LEU A 51 -11.78 -4.27 -2.64
N LEU A 52 -10.87 -4.53 -1.68
CA LEU A 52 -10.04 -5.73 -1.71
C LEU A 52 -10.85 -7.02 -1.51
N ALA A 53 -11.92 -7.00 -0.72
CA ALA A 53 -12.81 -8.15 -0.58
C ALA A 53 -13.54 -8.49 -1.90
N ALA A 54 -14.01 -7.46 -2.62
CA ALA A 54 -14.61 -7.66 -3.94
C ALA A 54 -13.59 -8.22 -4.95
N ALA A 55 -12.37 -7.69 -4.96
CA ALA A 55 -11.27 -8.20 -5.79
C ALA A 55 -10.89 -9.64 -5.43
N ALA A 56 -10.82 -9.97 -4.14
CA ALA A 56 -10.53 -11.32 -3.65
C ALA A 56 -11.54 -12.35 -4.15
N GLY A 57 -12.83 -12.01 -4.06
CA GLY A 57 -13.92 -12.88 -4.55
C GLY A 57 -13.98 -13.03 -6.08
N ALA A 58 -13.41 -12.06 -6.82
CA ALA A 58 -13.41 -12.05 -8.28
C ALA A 58 -12.20 -12.74 -8.91
N THR A 59 -11.18 -13.10 -8.13
CA THR A 59 -9.87 -13.58 -8.59
C THR A 59 -9.38 -14.79 -7.78
N GLN A 60 -8.39 -15.54 -8.30
CA GLN A 60 -7.90 -16.77 -7.69
C GLN A 60 -6.40 -16.74 -7.34
N ARG A 61 -5.57 -15.97 -8.04
CA ARG A 61 -4.11 -16.02 -7.96
C ARG A 61 -3.44 -14.69 -7.62
N ILE A 62 -3.98 -13.59 -8.15
CA ILE A 62 -3.37 -12.27 -8.00
C ILE A 62 -3.27 -11.85 -6.52
N ARG A 63 -2.12 -11.37 -6.08
CA ARG A 63 -1.94 -10.78 -4.74
C ARG A 63 -2.78 -9.51 -4.61
N ILE A 64 -3.30 -9.26 -3.43
CA ILE A 64 -4.10 -8.07 -3.11
C ILE A 64 -3.48 -7.36 -1.91
N GLY A 65 -3.43 -6.04 -1.97
CA GLY A 65 -2.79 -5.30 -0.89
C GLY A 65 -3.17 -3.83 -0.78
N THR A 66 -2.65 -3.20 0.25
CA THR A 66 -2.80 -1.76 0.49
C THR A 66 -1.50 -1.01 0.32
N SER A 67 -1.55 0.16 -0.27
CA SER A 67 -0.40 1.01 -0.53
C SER A 67 -0.75 2.51 -0.31
N VAL A 68 -1.13 2.90 0.93
CA VAL A 68 -1.01 2.17 2.19
C VAL A 68 -2.29 2.26 3.02
N LEU A 69 -2.52 1.30 3.92
CA LEU A 69 -3.54 1.34 4.96
C LEU A 69 -3.11 2.28 6.09
N LEU A 70 -4.06 2.96 6.72
CA LEU A 70 -3.85 3.81 7.91
C LEU A 70 -4.37 3.10 9.18
N PRO A 71 -3.58 2.20 9.80
CA PRO A 71 -4.07 1.36 10.89
C PRO A 71 -4.47 2.17 12.13
N GLY A 72 -3.87 3.35 12.33
CA GLY A 72 -4.19 4.23 13.45
C GLY A 72 -5.61 4.85 13.42
N LEU A 73 -6.34 4.69 12.32
CA LEU A 73 -7.73 5.16 12.18
C LEU A 73 -8.78 4.13 12.62
N ARG A 74 -8.36 2.91 12.98
CA ARG A 74 -9.25 1.80 13.32
C ARG A 74 -8.85 1.15 14.64
N HIS A 75 -9.82 0.54 15.30
CA HIS A 75 -9.51 -0.30 16.46
C HIS A 75 -8.81 -1.60 16.02
N PRO A 76 -7.65 -1.97 16.60
CA PRO A 76 -6.83 -3.10 16.15
C PRO A 76 -7.56 -4.45 16.19
N ALA A 77 -8.48 -4.68 17.11
CA ALA A 77 -9.25 -5.93 17.16
C ALA A 77 -10.17 -6.08 15.94
N LEU A 78 -10.87 -5.01 15.55
CA LEU A 78 -11.72 -5.01 14.36
C LEU A 78 -10.87 -5.13 13.10
N LEU A 79 -9.78 -4.37 13.01
CA LEU A 79 -8.91 -4.39 11.86
C LEU A 79 -8.22 -5.75 11.70
N ALA A 80 -7.73 -6.37 12.78
CA ALA A 80 -7.15 -7.70 12.77
C ALA A 80 -8.14 -8.76 12.27
N LYS A 81 -9.40 -8.69 12.74
CA LYS A 81 -10.47 -9.59 12.28
C LYS A 81 -10.77 -9.38 10.80
N THR A 82 -10.91 -8.14 10.35
CA THR A 82 -11.18 -7.80 8.94
C THR A 82 -10.08 -8.35 8.03
N ILE A 83 -8.82 -8.11 8.37
CA ILE A 83 -7.68 -8.55 7.54
C ILE A 83 -7.55 -10.07 7.57
N ALA A 84 -7.72 -10.73 8.72
CA ALA A 84 -7.71 -12.19 8.81
C ALA A 84 -8.84 -12.83 7.97
N THR A 85 -10.03 -12.22 7.97
CA THR A 85 -11.15 -12.65 7.12
C THR A 85 -10.82 -12.45 5.64
N LEU A 86 -10.23 -11.32 5.26
CA LEU A 86 -9.80 -11.05 3.89
C LEU A 86 -8.74 -12.06 3.43
N ASP A 87 -7.80 -12.40 4.32
CA ASP A 87 -6.77 -13.41 4.05
C ASP A 87 -7.39 -14.79 3.82
N PHE A 88 -8.34 -15.17 4.66
CA PHE A 88 -9.11 -16.41 4.51
C PHE A 88 -9.88 -16.46 3.19
N VAL A 89 -10.67 -15.42 2.87
CA VAL A 89 -11.46 -15.35 1.64
C VAL A 89 -10.60 -15.33 0.39
N SER A 90 -9.44 -14.69 0.46
CA SER A 90 -8.49 -14.62 -0.66
C SER A 90 -7.61 -15.87 -0.80
N ASN A 91 -7.72 -16.86 0.10
CA ASN A 91 -6.81 -18.00 0.16
C ASN A 91 -5.34 -17.61 0.32
N GLY A 92 -5.05 -16.72 1.29
CA GLY A 92 -3.69 -16.35 1.65
C GLY A 92 -2.96 -15.41 0.68
N ARG A 93 -3.68 -14.51 -0.01
CA ARG A 93 -3.09 -13.60 -1.01
C ARG A 93 -2.90 -12.17 -0.52
N VAL A 94 -3.16 -11.89 0.77
CA VAL A 94 -3.13 -10.53 1.32
C VAL A 94 -1.71 -10.06 1.62
N THR A 95 -1.43 -8.80 1.30
CA THR A 95 -0.26 -8.04 1.77
C THR A 95 -0.72 -6.68 2.27
N ILE A 96 -0.32 -6.30 3.48
CA ILE A 96 -0.75 -5.03 4.06
C ILE A 96 0.40 -4.04 4.10
N GLY A 97 0.39 -3.09 3.15
CA GLY A 97 1.23 -1.90 3.28
C GLY A 97 0.62 -0.92 4.27
N VAL A 98 1.36 -0.50 5.28
CA VAL A 98 0.90 0.42 6.32
C VAL A 98 1.58 1.77 6.23
N GLY A 99 0.78 2.82 6.40
CA GLY A 99 1.23 4.20 6.50
C GLY A 99 0.85 4.81 7.86
N PHE A 100 1.42 5.97 8.14
CA PHE A 100 1.23 6.65 9.42
C PHE A 100 0.34 7.89 9.32
N GLY A 101 -0.18 8.16 8.13
CA GLY A 101 -1.03 9.31 7.84
C GLY A 101 -0.27 10.64 7.80
N SER A 102 -0.54 11.44 6.77
CA SER A 102 0.04 12.78 6.59
C SER A 102 -1.02 13.88 6.49
N ARG A 103 -2.29 13.50 6.57
CA ARG A 103 -3.41 14.43 6.40
C ARG A 103 -4.30 14.38 7.63
N GLU A 104 -4.44 15.50 8.28
CA GLU A 104 -5.16 15.64 9.55
C GLU A 104 -6.66 15.39 9.40
N ASN A 105 -7.24 15.76 8.24
CA ASN A 105 -8.66 15.58 7.99
C ASN A 105 -9.13 14.11 8.03
N ASP A 106 -8.27 13.14 7.71
CA ASP A 106 -8.61 11.72 7.87
C ASP A 106 -8.80 11.34 9.34
N PHE A 107 -8.00 11.94 10.22
CA PHE A 107 -8.04 11.69 11.67
C PHE A 107 -9.21 12.43 12.32
N THR A 108 -9.42 13.68 11.94
CA THR A 108 -10.55 14.48 12.43
C THR A 108 -11.90 13.85 12.06
N ALA A 109 -12.01 13.28 10.86
CA ALA A 109 -13.23 12.61 10.39
C ALA A 109 -13.65 11.40 11.24
N VAL A 110 -12.75 10.84 12.02
CA VAL A 110 -13.00 9.69 12.91
C VAL A 110 -12.71 10.02 14.38
N GLU A 111 -12.61 11.30 14.72
CA GLU A 111 -12.40 11.80 16.09
C GLU A 111 -11.13 11.26 16.76
N ILE A 112 -10.10 10.96 15.97
CA ILE A 112 -8.81 10.48 16.48
C ILE A 112 -7.79 11.63 16.44
N PRO A 113 -7.07 11.90 17.54
CA PRO A 113 -6.02 12.92 17.56
C PRO A 113 -4.94 12.65 16.53
N PHE A 114 -4.58 13.67 15.75
CA PHE A 114 -3.50 13.59 14.75
C PHE A 114 -2.13 13.40 15.41
N ASP A 115 -1.92 14.02 16.56
CA ASP A 115 -0.72 13.83 17.35
C ASP A 115 -0.61 12.41 17.90
N GLY A 116 0.61 11.88 17.91
CA GLY A 116 0.86 10.51 18.34
C GLY A 116 0.45 9.44 17.31
N ARG A 117 -0.05 9.83 16.12
CA ARG A 117 -0.52 8.88 15.07
C ARG A 117 0.51 7.81 14.70
N GLY A 118 1.79 8.17 14.67
CA GLY A 118 2.85 7.20 14.38
C GLY A 118 2.99 6.10 15.44
N SER A 119 2.94 6.46 16.72
CA SER A 119 2.99 5.52 17.84
C SER A 119 1.69 4.70 17.93
N ARG A 120 0.55 5.33 17.70
CA ARG A 120 -0.77 4.66 17.63
C ARG A 120 -0.78 3.58 16.55
N ALA A 121 -0.30 3.90 15.35
CA ALA A 121 -0.24 2.95 14.24
C ALA A 121 0.71 1.77 14.54
N VAL A 122 1.85 2.03 15.17
CA VAL A 122 2.78 0.97 15.58
C VAL A 122 2.14 0.05 16.60
N GLU A 123 1.52 0.60 17.65
CA GLU A 123 0.81 -0.19 18.67
C GLU A 123 -0.33 -1.02 18.05
N CYS A 124 -1.10 -0.42 17.12
CA CYS A 124 -2.13 -1.12 16.37
C CYS A 124 -1.57 -2.34 15.63
N VAL A 125 -0.50 -2.16 14.85
CA VAL A 125 0.13 -3.25 14.08
C VAL A 125 0.68 -4.35 14.99
N GLN A 126 1.33 -3.98 16.09
CA GLN A 126 1.86 -4.96 17.04
C GLN A 126 0.74 -5.79 17.68
N LEU A 127 -0.35 -5.15 18.08
CA LEU A 127 -1.50 -5.84 18.66
C LEU A 127 -2.21 -6.72 17.61
N MET A 128 -2.36 -6.26 16.37
CA MET A 128 -2.89 -7.08 15.27
C MET A 128 -2.06 -8.37 15.07
N LYS A 129 -0.72 -8.27 15.03
CA LYS A 129 0.16 -9.44 14.89
C LYS A 129 -0.06 -10.46 16.01
N ARG A 130 -0.19 -10.01 17.25
CA ARG A 130 -0.50 -10.86 18.40
C ARG A 130 -1.87 -11.52 18.25
N LEU A 131 -2.90 -10.76 17.89
CA LEU A 131 -4.26 -11.27 17.69
C LEU A 131 -4.35 -12.32 16.57
N TRP A 132 -3.47 -12.29 15.58
CA TRP A 132 -3.41 -13.32 14.54
C TRP A 132 -2.75 -14.62 14.96
N SER A 133 -1.93 -14.62 16.01
CA SER A 133 -1.08 -15.76 16.40
C SER A 133 -1.33 -16.28 17.80
N GLU A 134 -1.89 -15.48 18.71
CA GLU A 134 -2.06 -15.82 20.12
C GLU A 134 -3.56 -15.96 20.46
N ASP A 135 -3.86 -16.76 21.49
CA ASP A 135 -5.16 -16.83 22.15
C ASP A 135 -5.13 -16.01 23.44
N ASN A 136 -6.33 -15.60 23.89
CA ASN A 136 -6.52 -14.92 25.17
C ASN A 136 -5.61 -13.68 25.32
N VAL A 137 -5.43 -12.92 24.23
CA VAL A 137 -4.57 -11.74 24.20
C VAL A 137 -5.07 -10.70 25.20
N THR A 138 -4.20 -10.36 26.12
CA THR A 138 -4.39 -9.19 26.99
C THR A 138 -3.31 -8.16 26.66
N HIS A 139 -3.73 -6.92 26.43
CA HIS A 139 -2.87 -5.79 26.13
C HIS A 139 -3.38 -4.55 26.84
N LYS A 140 -2.49 -3.90 27.57
CA LYS A 140 -2.74 -2.59 28.20
C LYS A 140 -1.68 -1.63 27.65
N GLY A 141 -2.02 -0.91 26.60
CA GLY A 141 -1.14 0.01 25.91
C GLY A 141 -1.46 1.47 26.16
N ARG A 142 -0.78 2.33 25.42
CA ARG A 142 -1.03 3.78 25.47
C ARG A 142 -2.33 4.14 24.76
N PHE A 143 -2.68 3.45 23.69
CA PHE A 143 -3.81 3.80 22.81
C PHE A 143 -4.90 2.75 22.81
N TYR A 144 -4.56 1.49 23.10
CA TYR A 144 -5.52 0.39 23.02
C TYR A 144 -5.44 -0.52 24.25
N ASN A 145 -6.61 -0.98 24.67
CA ASN A 145 -6.73 -1.95 25.76
C ASN A 145 -7.65 -3.08 25.29
N VAL A 146 -7.18 -4.31 25.42
CA VAL A 146 -7.99 -5.51 25.22
C VAL A 146 -7.70 -6.49 26.35
N GLN A 147 -8.70 -7.28 26.74
CA GLN A 147 -8.58 -8.23 27.81
C GLN A 147 -9.11 -9.59 27.36
N ASN A 148 -8.28 -10.63 27.49
CA ASN A 148 -8.62 -12.02 27.23
C ASN A 148 -9.30 -12.23 25.87
N LEU A 149 -8.78 -11.60 24.80
CA LEU A 149 -9.39 -11.59 23.49
C LEU A 149 -8.74 -12.64 22.57
N THR A 150 -9.56 -13.53 22.04
CA THR A 150 -9.23 -14.42 20.92
C THR A 150 -10.09 -14.03 19.72
N ILE A 151 -9.48 -13.92 18.55
CA ILE A 151 -10.19 -13.66 17.30
C ILE A 151 -10.14 -14.88 16.38
N GLY A 152 -11.18 -15.03 15.53
CA GLY A 152 -11.24 -16.01 14.45
C GLY A 152 -11.96 -15.44 13.22
N PRO A 153 -11.71 -15.97 12.01
CA PRO A 153 -10.74 -17.05 11.73
C PRO A 153 -9.29 -16.60 11.93
N ARG A 154 -8.37 -17.54 12.09
CA ARG A 154 -6.95 -17.28 11.95
C ARG A 154 -6.63 -17.01 10.48
N PRO A 155 -5.63 -16.17 10.15
CA PRO A 155 -5.14 -16.07 8.78
C PRO A 155 -4.70 -17.43 8.21
N ILE A 156 -4.87 -17.62 6.91
CA ILE A 156 -4.30 -18.78 6.20
C ILE A 156 -2.79 -18.66 6.13
N GLN A 157 -2.29 -17.46 5.87
CA GLN A 157 -0.86 -17.20 5.90
C GLN A 157 -0.34 -17.33 7.34
N LYS A 158 0.75 -18.09 7.54
CA LYS A 158 1.42 -18.17 8.85
C LYS A 158 1.76 -16.79 9.40
N GLN A 159 2.07 -15.86 8.49
CA GLN A 159 2.31 -14.45 8.78
C GLN A 159 1.85 -13.62 7.59
N ILE A 160 0.84 -12.77 7.77
CA ILE A 160 0.44 -11.81 6.75
C ILE A 160 1.60 -10.81 6.55
N PRO A 161 2.13 -10.66 5.32
CA PRO A 161 3.20 -9.70 5.07
C PRO A 161 2.75 -8.27 5.35
N ILE A 162 3.54 -7.56 6.17
CA ILE A 162 3.31 -6.14 6.44
C ILE A 162 4.46 -5.34 5.86
N PHE A 163 4.12 -4.45 4.93
CA PHE A 163 5.05 -3.49 4.36
C PHE A 163 4.88 -2.14 5.05
N THR A 164 5.91 -1.32 5.06
CA THR A 164 5.82 0.06 5.52
C THR A 164 6.25 1.01 4.44
N GLY A 165 5.64 2.20 4.42
CA GLY A 165 6.02 3.27 3.51
C GLY A 165 6.41 4.54 4.24
N GLY A 166 7.05 5.45 3.50
CA GLY A 166 7.39 6.78 3.95
C GLY A 166 8.87 7.12 3.77
N SER A 167 9.17 8.43 3.75
CA SER A 167 10.54 8.97 3.54
C SER A 167 11.20 9.50 4.81
N ALA A 168 10.42 9.71 5.88
CA ALA A 168 10.96 10.19 7.16
C ALA A 168 11.84 9.11 7.83
N GLU A 169 12.90 9.52 8.50
CA GLU A 169 13.86 8.62 9.17
C GLU A 169 13.15 7.59 10.09
N ALA A 170 12.14 8.04 10.84
CA ALA A 170 11.33 7.15 11.67
C ALA A 170 10.57 6.08 10.87
N ALA A 171 10.17 6.35 9.62
CA ALA A 171 9.53 5.36 8.76
C ALA A 171 10.54 4.34 8.24
N LEU A 172 11.73 4.80 7.83
CA LEU A 172 12.83 3.92 7.39
C LEU A 172 13.28 2.99 8.51
N LYS A 173 13.40 3.51 9.75
CA LYS A 173 13.73 2.71 10.93
C LYS A 173 12.66 1.62 11.18
N ARG A 174 11.37 1.95 11.08
CA ARG A 174 10.28 0.96 11.24
C ARG A 174 10.34 -0.12 10.18
N ALA A 175 10.59 0.27 8.92
CA ALA A 175 10.79 -0.69 7.82
C ALA A 175 11.88 -1.71 8.18
N GLY A 176 13.02 -1.24 8.64
CA GLY A 176 14.14 -2.09 9.04
C GLY A 176 13.85 -2.97 10.24
N THR A 177 13.09 -2.47 11.22
CA THR A 177 12.94 -3.16 12.51
C THR A 177 11.96 -4.34 12.44
N TRP A 178 10.83 -4.24 11.74
CA TRP A 178 9.76 -5.26 11.84
C TRP A 178 8.92 -5.49 10.57
N ALA A 179 9.10 -4.71 9.51
CA ALA A 179 8.34 -4.91 8.28
C ALA A 179 8.89 -6.07 7.43
N ASN A 180 8.02 -6.65 6.61
CA ASN A 180 8.38 -7.67 5.62
C ASN A 180 8.72 -7.04 4.26
N GLY A 181 8.38 -5.77 4.06
CA GLY A 181 8.69 -5.01 2.86
C GLY A 181 8.70 -3.51 3.10
N PHE A 182 9.26 -2.80 2.14
CA PHE A 182 9.32 -1.34 2.13
C PHE A 182 8.75 -0.80 0.82
N ILE A 183 7.82 0.15 0.90
CA ILE A 183 7.22 0.83 -0.25
C ILE A 183 7.75 2.27 -0.29
N CYS A 184 8.57 2.60 -1.28
CA CYS A 184 8.95 3.98 -1.51
C CYS A 184 7.90 4.70 -2.39
N GLY A 185 7.77 6.01 -2.21
CA GLY A 185 6.96 6.85 -3.09
C GLY A 185 7.70 7.20 -4.38
N SER A 186 6.98 7.67 -5.38
CA SER A 186 7.50 7.97 -6.73
C SER A 186 8.75 8.84 -6.73
N SER A 187 8.81 9.86 -5.88
CA SER A 187 9.97 10.76 -5.78
C SER A 187 11.26 10.09 -5.32
N ALA A 188 11.19 8.92 -4.71
CA ALA A 188 12.36 8.18 -4.24
C ALA A 188 12.82 7.08 -5.22
N ILE A 189 12.03 6.76 -6.26
CA ILE A 189 12.38 5.69 -7.21
C ILE A 189 13.66 6.02 -8.01
N PRO A 190 13.86 7.23 -8.54
CA PRO A 190 15.08 7.54 -9.30
C PRO A 190 16.38 7.29 -8.54
N GLU A 191 16.36 7.50 -7.22
CA GLU A 191 17.50 7.29 -6.31
C GLU A 191 17.21 6.19 -5.28
N PHE A 192 16.48 5.14 -5.68
CA PHE A 192 16.01 4.12 -4.75
C PHE A 192 17.16 3.43 -4.00
N SER A 193 18.30 3.19 -4.65
CA SER A 193 19.47 2.58 -4.02
C SER A 193 19.96 3.34 -2.77
N VAL A 194 19.92 4.68 -2.80
CA VAL A 194 20.28 5.53 -1.67
C VAL A 194 19.28 5.38 -0.51
N THR A 195 17.98 5.36 -0.84
CA THR A 195 16.92 5.16 0.15
C THR A 195 16.99 3.75 0.74
N TRP A 196 17.21 2.75 -0.12
CA TRP A 196 17.32 1.35 0.29
C TRP A 196 18.49 1.12 1.24
N GLU A 197 19.67 1.70 0.98
CA GLU A 197 20.80 1.50 1.88
C GLU A 197 20.54 2.05 3.29
N LYS A 198 19.78 3.13 3.44
CA LYS A 198 19.32 3.62 4.74
C LYS A 198 18.40 2.59 5.43
N VAL A 199 17.45 2.00 4.72
CA VAL A 199 16.58 0.95 5.24
C VAL A 199 17.39 -0.28 5.61
N ALA A 200 18.27 -0.74 4.73
CA ALA A 200 19.11 -1.93 4.92
C ALA A 200 20.03 -1.80 6.14
N ARG A 201 20.54 -0.60 6.44
CA ARG A 201 21.28 -0.32 7.67
C ARG A 201 20.43 -0.59 8.92
N TYR A 202 19.16 -0.17 8.93
CA TYR A 202 18.25 -0.46 10.05
C TYR A 202 17.86 -1.94 10.13
N VAL A 203 17.73 -2.63 8.99
CA VAL A 203 17.48 -4.08 8.94
C VAL A 203 18.65 -4.83 9.61
N ARG A 204 19.89 -4.52 9.20
CA ARG A 204 21.10 -5.11 9.78
C ARG A 204 21.25 -4.79 11.27
N ALA A 205 20.98 -3.54 11.67
CA ALA A 205 21.03 -3.12 13.07
C ALA A 205 19.99 -3.85 13.95
N ALA A 206 18.90 -4.31 13.35
CA ALA A 206 17.89 -5.15 14.03
C ALA A 206 18.21 -6.66 13.98
N GLY A 207 19.39 -7.06 13.51
CA GLY A 207 19.80 -8.46 13.38
C GLY A 207 19.07 -9.23 12.27
N ARG A 208 18.50 -8.52 11.29
CA ARG A 208 17.71 -9.10 10.19
C ARG A 208 18.50 -9.11 8.89
N ASN A 209 18.07 -9.94 7.95
CA ASN A 209 18.67 -10.01 6.62
C ASN A 209 17.96 -9.06 5.63
N PRO A 210 18.66 -8.08 5.02
CA PRO A 210 18.07 -7.17 4.04
C PRO A 210 17.48 -7.87 2.81
N ASN A 211 17.98 -9.05 2.44
CA ASN A 211 17.50 -9.80 1.28
C ASN A 211 16.11 -10.43 1.52
N GLU A 212 15.63 -10.48 2.77
CA GLU A 212 14.30 -10.98 3.12
C GLU A 212 13.22 -9.87 3.10
N ILE A 213 13.60 -8.63 2.84
CA ILE A 213 12.71 -7.48 2.80
C ILE A 213 12.35 -7.17 1.35
N GLU A 214 11.08 -7.34 0.99
CA GLU A 214 10.59 -7.00 -0.36
C GLU A 214 10.66 -5.49 -0.60
N LYS A 215 11.21 -5.10 -1.75
CA LYS A 215 11.42 -3.70 -2.15
C LYS A 215 10.38 -3.31 -3.17
N ALA A 216 9.44 -2.47 -2.77
CA ALA A 216 8.40 -1.97 -3.65
C ALA A 216 8.50 -0.46 -3.88
N GLY A 217 8.11 0.00 -5.06
CA GLY A 217 7.97 1.42 -5.40
C GLY A 217 6.56 1.71 -5.88
N LEU A 218 5.98 2.83 -5.44
CA LEU A 218 4.70 3.34 -5.94
C LEU A 218 4.93 4.51 -6.87
N THR A 219 4.45 4.41 -8.11
CA THR A 219 4.46 5.48 -9.10
C THR A 219 3.11 5.64 -9.78
N PHE A 220 3.00 6.60 -10.68
CA PHE A 220 1.77 6.87 -11.44
C PHE A 220 2.03 6.75 -12.94
N MET A 221 0.98 6.47 -13.71
CA MET A 221 1.09 6.25 -15.15
C MET A 221 -0.03 6.96 -15.90
N ALA A 222 0.36 7.64 -17.00
CA ALA A 222 -0.55 8.12 -18.02
C ALA A 222 0.03 7.79 -19.41
N ILE A 223 -0.76 7.11 -20.22
CA ILE A 223 -0.36 6.67 -21.56
C ILE A 223 -1.11 7.48 -22.62
N ASN A 224 -0.37 8.13 -23.50
CA ASN A 224 -0.90 8.77 -24.71
C ASN A 224 0.26 8.94 -25.70
N ASP A 225 0.01 8.74 -27.00
CA ASP A 225 1.02 9.00 -28.05
C ASP A 225 1.41 10.48 -28.09
N ASP A 226 0.48 11.37 -27.76
CA ASP A 226 0.76 12.78 -27.52
C ASP A 226 1.27 12.95 -26.08
N HIS A 227 2.57 13.16 -25.92
CA HIS A 227 3.22 13.33 -24.62
C HIS A 227 2.63 14.48 -23.79
N ALA A 228 2.21 15.58 -24.43
CA ALA A 228 1.64 16.72 -23.72
C ALA A 228 0.28 16.35 -23.07
N LYS A 229 -0.55 15.60 -23.79
CA LYS A 229 -1.83 15.09 -23.23
C LYS A 229 -1.61 14.09 -22.11
N ALA A 230 -0.64 13.16 -22.26
CA ALA A 230 -0.29 12.23 -21.18
C ALA A 230 0.16 12.99 -19.93
N LEU A 231 1.00 14.01 -20.08
CA LEU A 231 1.51 14.80 -18.96
C LEU A 231 0.38 15.63 -18.29
N GLU A 232 -0.53 16.19 -19.07
CA GLU A 232 -1.71 16.91 -18.56
C GLU A 232 -2.59 15.98 -17.70
N ALA A 233 -2.94 14.80 -18.22
CA ALA A 233 -3.73 13.80 -17.50
C ALA A 233 -3.03 13.36 -16.19
N LEU A 234 -1.73 13.12 -16.25
CA LEU A 234 -0.91 12.75 -15.09
C LEU A 234 -0.89 13.87 -14.03
N ASN A 235 -0.69 15.12 -14.43
CA ASN A 235 -0.69 16.26 -13.51
C ASN A 235 -2.07 16.44 -12.86
N ALA A 236 -3.15 16.36 -13.63
CA ALA A 236 -4.51 16.43 -13.10
C ALA A 236 -4.78 15.33 -12.06
N TYR A 237 -4.34 14.10 -12.34
CA TYR A 237 -4.44 12.98 -11.40
C TYR A 237 -3.65 13.23 -10.12
N VAL A 238 -2.39 13.65 -10.24
CA VAL A 238 -1.50 13.88 -9.09
C VAL A 238 -2.03 15.01 -8.21
N VAL A 239 -2.59 16.07 -8.80
CA VAL A 239 -3.26 17.13 -8.03
C VAL A 239 -4.46 16.60 -7.26
N ARG A 240 -5.31 15.79 -7.88
CA ARG A 240 -6.43 15.12 -7.18
C ARG A 240 -5.94 14.21 -6.07
N TYR A 241 -4.92 13.38 -6.35
CA TYR A 241 -4.37 12.40 -5.40
C TYR A 241 -3.73 13.06 -4.17
N TYR A 242 -2.95 14.15 -4.34
CA TYR A 242 -2.24 14.80 -3.26
C TYR A 242 -2.93 16.06 -2.71
N GLY A 243 -3.97 16.56 -3.39
CA GLY A 243 -4.61 17.83 -3.04
C GLY A 243 -3.77 19.06 -3.37
N ARG A 244 -2.67 18.91 -4.12
CA ARG A 244 -1.74 19.99 -4.51
C ARG A 244 -0.84 19.56 -5.67
N GLN A 245 -0.30 20.54 -6.37
CA GLN A 245 0.77 20.33 -7.33
C GLN A 245 1.98 19.67 -6.63
N ARG A 246 2.61 18.76 -7.30
CA ARG A 246 3.90 18.17 -6.89
C ARG A 246 4.96 18.65 -7.87
N GLY A 247 6.25 18.58 -7.48
CA GLY A 247 7.36 19.01 -8.34
C GLY A 247 7.38 18.33 -9.72
N ASP A 248 8.50 17.98 -10.27
CA ASP A 248 8.57 17.33 -11.57
C ASP A 248 7.93 15.94 -11.54
N VAL A 249 6.64 15.91 -11.90
CA VAL A 249 5.84 14.67 -11.93
C VAL A 249 6.33 13.76 -13.07
N ALA A 250 6.76 14.33 -14.18
CA ALA A 250 7.27 13.56 -15.32
C ALA A 250 8.55 12.79 -14.95
N ALA A 251 9.46 13.42 -14.18
CA ALA A 251 10.69 12.76 -13.74
C ALA A 251 10.46 11.56 -12.82
N THR A 252 9.33 11.50 -12.13
CA THR A 252 9.05 10.49 -11.09
C THR A 252 7.91 9.54 -11.43
N SER A 253 7.37 9.62 -12.66
CA SER A 253 6.21 8.84 -13.10
C SER A 253 6.43 8.24 -14.49
N LEU A 254 5.46 7.47 -14.95
CA LEU A 254 5.43 6.80 -16.24
C LEU A 254 4.51 7.59 -17.17
N VAL A 255 5.07 8.31 -18.15
CA VAL A 255 4.30 9.22 -18.99
C VAL A 255 4.75 9.17 -20.45
N GLY A 256 3.82 9.14 -21.39
CA GLY A 256 4.07 9.16 -22.84
C GLY A 256 3.46 7.97 -23.57
N SER A 257 4.02 7.65 -24.74
CA SER A 257 3.59 6.51 -25.56
C SER A 257 3.80 5.17 -24.85
N PRO A 258 3.10 4.09 -25.26
CA PRO A 258 3.30 2.77 -24.69
C PRO A 258 4.76 2.32 -24.68
N ALA A 259 5.52 2.62 -25.73
CA ALA A 259 6.94 2.26 -25.83
C ALA A 259 7.79 3.03 -24.79
N ALA A 260 7.59 4.34 -24.66
CA ALA A 260 8.29 5.17 -23.68
C ALA A 260 7.97 4.75 -22.23
N VAL A 261 6.72 4.40 -21.96
CA VAL A 261 6.29 3.89 -20.65
C VAL A 261 6.96 2.53 -20.36
N ALA A 262 7.01 1.61 -21.31
CA ALA A 262 7.66 0.31 -21.13
C ALA A 262 9.15 0.46 -20.81
N GLU A 263 9.90 1.27 -21.57
CA GLU A 263 11.30 1.58 -21.31
C GLU A 263 11.51 2.16 -19.90
N ARG A 264 10.61 3.05 -19.48
CA ARG A 264 10.71 3.68 -18.16
C ARG A 264 10.37 2.73 -17.02
N ILE A 265 9.46 1.79 -17.22
CA ILE A 265 9.20 0.70 -16.27
C ILE A 265 10.49 -0.11 -16.04
N GLU A 266 11.17 -0.52 -17.10
CA GLU A 266 12.44 -1.24 -17.02
C GLU A 266 13.51 -0.43 -16.29
N ALA A 267 13.62 0.87 -16.59
CA ALA A 267 14.54 1.78 -15.92
C ALA A 267 14.25 1.92 -14.42
N PHE A 268 12.99 1.93 -14.00
CA PHE A 268 12.62 1.98 -12.58
C PHE A 268 12.91 0.66 -11.86
N LEU A 269 12.59 -0.46 -12.50
CA LEU A 269 12.88 -1.79 -11.95
C LEU A 269 14.38 -2.04 -11.81
N SER A 270 15.20 -1.57 -12.75
CA SER A 270 16.66 -1.69 -12.70
C SER A 270 17.30 -0.95 -11.51
N ARG A 271 16.56 -0.08 -10.82
CA ARG A 271 17.01 0.57 -9.58
C ARG A 271 17.00 -0.37 -8.36
N GLY A 272 16.61 -1.63 -8.54
CA GLY A 272 16.63 -2.66 -7.50
C GLY A 272 15.29 -2.86 -6.80
N LEU A 273 14.17 -2.48 -7.42
CA LEU A 273 12.84 -2.81 -6.96
C LEU A 273 12.49 -4.27 -7.30
N ASP A 274 11.85 -4.96 -6.36
CA ASP A 274 11.25 -6.29 -6.59
C ASP A 274 9.84 -6.16 -7.15
N THR A 275 9.10 -5.10 -6.76
CA THR A 275 7.74 -4.82 -7.23
C THR A 275 7.56 -3.33 -7.54
N LEU A 276 7.05 -3.02 -8.73
CA LEU A 276 6.62 -1.66 -9.11
C LEU A 276 5.09 -1.59 -9.06
N ILE A 277 4.56 -0.80 -8.15
CA ILE A 277 3.12 -0.52 -8.00
C ILE A 277 2.78 0.71 -8.84
N ILE A 278 1.85 0.58 -9.75
CA ILE A 278 1.50 1.62 -10.72
C ILE A 278 0.07 2.08 -10.49
N GLY A 279 -0.10 3.34 -10.12
CA GLY A 279 -1.39 4.02 -10.08
C GLY A 279 -1.75 4.57 -11.45
N LEU A 280 -2.92 4.22 -11.96
CA LEU A 280 -3.40 4.66 -13.27
C LEU A 280 -4.03 6.05 -13.16
N ALA A 281 -3.57 6.98 -13.99
CA ALA A 281 -4.13 8.32 -14.04
C ALA A 281 -5.44 8.37 -14.85
N ASP A 282 -5.57 7.46 -15.82
CA ASP A 282 -6.75 7.27 -16.64
C ASP A 282 -7.30 5.86 -16.45
N PRO A 283 -8.59 5.68 -16.15
CA PRO A 283 -9.21 4.38 -15.96
C PRO A 283 -9.56 3.67 -17.28
N ASP A 284 -9.67 4.38 -18.39
CA ASP A 284 -10.05 3.88 -19.70
C ASP A 284 -8.82 3.51 -20.53
#